data_2748a22a5de06b4ce9c6e1156284b666
#
_entry.id   2748a22a5de06b4ce9c6e1156284b666
#
_cell.length_a   1.000
_cell.length_b   1.000
_cell.length_c   1.000
_cell.angle_alpha   90.00
_cell.angle_beta   90.00
_cell.angle_gamma   90.00
#
_symmetry.space_group_name_H-M   'P 1'
#
loop_
_entity.id
_entity.type
_entity.pdbx_description
1 polymer ?
#
loop_
_entity_poly.entity_id
_entity_poly.type
_entity_poly.pdbx_seq_one_letter_code
_entity_poly.pdbx_strand_id
1 'polypeptide(L)'
;DKSHPPDTTRYLLKEVIVAVFTDNSGMSALRIERFRKTYNSSIPYDSMNWVGTRVWFANRTSTTAERVEENIRYIKLEFPVKPGKEWDGNHYNMLGEKAYEMISVNEAETVNKLPFDSVITVKQSEQINFIERIYEIEKYSKNVGLIYKVRDSIYHGGTKDTVGYAFKQQLVSYGK
;
A
#
# COMPACT_ATOMS: atom_id res chain seq x y z
N ASP A 1 -3.44 28.76 14.48
CA ASP A 1 -4.87 28.66 14.77
C ASP A 1 -5.22 27.20 15.00
N LYS A 2 -5.58 26.80 16.24
CA LYS A 2 -5.98 25.43 16.60
C LYS A 2 -7.43 25.12 16.17
N SER A 3 -8.00 25.85 15.24
CA SER A 3 -9.43 25.88 14.99
C SER A 3 -9.99 24.73 14.17
N HIS A 4 -9.15 23.91 13.51
CA HIS A 4 -9.63 22.74 12.77
C HIS A 4 -8.79 21.51 13.11
N PRO A 5 -9.36 20.55 13.85
CA PRO A 5 -8.71 19.25 14.01
C PRO A 5 -8.58 18.59 12.62
N PRO A 6 -7.54 17.77 12.38
CA PRO A 6 -7.38 17.08 11.12
C PRO A 6 -8.63 16.25 10.82
N ASP A 7 -9.15 16.42 9.60
CA ASP A 7 -10.26 15.59 9.12
C ASP A 7 -9.80 14.13 9.02
N THR A 8 -10.42 13.26 9.79
CA THR A 8 -10.05 11.85 9.86
C THR A 8 -11.15 10.99 9.26
N THR A 9 -10.86 10.39 8.12
CA THR A 9 -11.76 9.41 7.50
C THR A 9 -11.30 7.98 7.77
N ARG A 10 -12.18 7.17 8.35
CA ARG A 10 -11.95 5.73 8.56
C ARG A 10 -12.78 4.92 7.57
N TYR A 11 -12.18 3.88 7.02
CA TYR A 11 -12.89 2.95 6.14
C TYR A 11 -12.28 1.56 6.21
N LEU A 12 -13.05 0.58 5.77
CA LEU A 12 -12.57 -0.77 5.50
C LEU A 12 -12.38 -0.92 4.01
N LEU A 13 -11.29 -1.57 3.65
CA LEU A 13 -10.96 -1.96 2.29
C LEU A 13 -11.01 -3.48 2.19
N LYS A 14 -11.67 -3.99 1.16
CA LYS A 14 -11.65 -5.40 0.76
C LYS A 14 -11.08 -5.50 -0.64
N GLU A 15 -10.08 -6.34 -0.81
CA GLU A 15 -9.51 -6.70 -2.11
C GLU A 15 -9.81 -8.19 -2.36
N VAL A 16 -10.34 -8.49 -3.53
CA VAL A 16 -10.70 -9.87 -3.92
C VAL A 16 -10.05 -10.19 -5.25
N ILE A 17 -9.29 -11.28 -5.31
CA ILE A 17 -8.79 -11.83 -6.57
C ILE A 17 -9.95 -12.60 -7.20
N VAL A 18 -10.46 -12.11 -8.33
CA VAL A 18 -11.67 -12.64 -8.96
C VAL A 18 -11.39 -13.44 -10.23
N ALA A 19 -10.24 -13.25 -10.88
CA ALA A 19 -9.90 -13.94 -12.11
C ALA A 19 -8.39 -13.93 -12.36
N VAL A 20 -7.95 -14.89 -13.18
CA VAL A 20 -6.66 -14.88 -13.86
C VAL A 20 -6.92 -14.56 -15.33
N PHE A 21 -6.12 -13.69 -15.92
CA PHE A 21 -6.23 -13.31 -17.34
C PHE A 21 -4.84 -13.00 -17.93
N THR A 22 -4.77 -12.84 -19.23
CA THR A 22 -3.56 -12.35 -19.90
C THR A 22 -3.67 -10.86 -20.11
N ASP A 23 -2.71 -10.09 -19.59
CA ASP A 23 -2.68 -8.63 -19.75
C ASP A 23 -2.19 -8.21 -21.16
N ASN A 24 -2.21 -6.89 -21.42
CA ASN A 24 -1.79 -6.34 -22.71
C ASN A 24 -0.30 -6.56 -23.04
N SER A 25 0.50 -6.95 -22.05
CA SER A 25 1.91 -7.32 -22.23
C SER A 25 2.11 -8.82 -22.49
N GLY A 26 1.02 -9.59 -22.58
CA GLY A 26 1.04 -11.03 -22.75
C GLY A 26 1.36 -11.81 -21.48
N MET A 27 1.38 -11.16 -20.32
CA MET A 27 1.69 -11.78 -19.03
C MET A 27 0.43 -12.27 -18.32
N SER A 28 0.55 -13.38 -17.59
CA SER A 28 -0.50 -13.82 -16.68
C SER A 28 -0.67 -12.81 -15.54
N ALA A 29 -1.90 -12.40 -15.30
CA ALA A 29 -2.27 -11.38 -14.33
C ALA A 29 -3.44 -11.82 -13.45
N LEU A 30 -3.45 -11.39 -12.20
CA LEU A 30 -4.52 -11.56 -11.25
C LEU A 30 -5.39 -10.31 -11.24
N ARG A 31 -6.66 -10.41 -11.60
CA ARG A 31 -7.62 -9.32 -11.48
C ARG A 31 -8.04 -9.14 -10.03
N ILE A 32 -7.92 -7.92 -9.52
CA ILE A 32 -8.22 -7.55 -8.12
C ILE A 32 -9.37 -6.55 -8.13
N GLU A 33 -10.49 -6.94 -7.57
CA GLU A 33 -11.61 -6.02 -7.33
C GLU A 33 -11.52 -5.45 -5.94
N ARG A 34 -11.73 -4.14 -5.84
CA ARG A 34 -11.60 -3.38 -4.59
C ARG A 34 -12.94 -2.80 -4.18
N PHE A 35 -13.28 -3.01 -2.91
CA PHE A 35 -14.51 -2.53 -2.30
C PHE A 35 -14.17 -1.74 -1.05
N ARG A 36 -14.97 -0.74 -0.74
CA ARG A 36 -14.84 0.09 0.45
C ARG A 36 -16.14 0.16 1.24
N LYS A 37 -16.02 0.14 2.56
CA LYS A 37 -17.04 0.60 3.51
C LYS A 37 -16.49 1.81 4.24
N THR A 38 -17.12 2.95 4.14
CA THR A 38 -16.74 4.13 4.93
C THR A 38 -17.38 4.01 6.31
N TYR A 39 -16.58 4.18 7.36
CA TYR A 39 -17.08 4.12 8.73
C TYR A 39 -18.05 5.28 8.99
N ASN A 40 -19.20 4.94 9.54
CA ASN A 40 -20.18 5.89 10.02
C ASN A 40 -20.67 5.42 11.41
N SER A 41 -20.41 6.21 12.44
CA SER A 41 -20.77 5.87 13.82
C SER A 41 -22.28 5.75 14.05
N SER A 42 -23.10 6.34 13.17
CA SER A 42 -24.57 6.30 13.28
C SER A 42 -25.20 5.06 12.64
N ILE A 43 -24.42 4.21 11.98
CA ILE A 43 -24.90 3.02 11.27
C ILE A 43 -24.17 1.79 11.83
N PRO A 44 -24.89 0.73 12.26
CA PRO A 44 -24.26 -0.52 12.65
C PRO A 44 -23.34 -1.04 11.54
N TYR A 45 -22.15 -1.50 11.89
CA TYR A 45 -21.14 -1.95 10.94
C TYR A 45 -21.67 -2.99 9.93
N ASP A 46 -22.43 -3.96 10.40
CA ASP A 46 -22.98 -5.04 9.56
C ASP A 46 -24.03 -4.54 8.57
N SER A 47 -24.64 -3.40 8.84
CA SER A 47 -25.62 -2.74 7.95
C SER A 47 -24.98 -1.87 6.89
N MET A 48 -23.66 -1.62 6.96
CA MET A 48 -22.93 -0.84 5.95
C MET A 48 -22.66 -1.68 4.71
N ASN A 49 -23.01 -1.15 3.54
CA ASN A 49 -22.77 -1.84 2.28
C ASN A 49 -21.31 -1.69 1.80
N TRP A 50 -20.81 -2.74 1.15
CA TRP A 50 -19.60 -2.68 0.37
C TRP A 50 -19.85 -1.97 -0.97
N VAL A 51 -19.09 -0.95 -1.27
CA VAL A 51 -19.15 -0.22 -2.55
C VAL A 51 -17.90 -0.54 -3.35
N GLY A 52 -18.08 -1.06 -4.56
CA GLY A 52 -16.98 -1.26 -5.52
C GLY A 52 -16.34 0.07 -5.88
N THR A 53 -15.03 0.17 -5.77
CA THR A 53 -14.32 1.44 -5.98
C THR A 53 -13.35 1.39 -7.16
N ARG A 54 -12.62 0.28 -7.32
CA ARG A 54 -11.54 0.15 -8.29
C ARG A 54 -11.39 -1.30 -8.76
N VAL A 55 -10.82 -1.45 -9.94
CA VAL A 55 -10.30 -2.73 -10.43
C VAL A 55 -8.83 -2.54 -10.74
N TRP A 56 -8.00 -3.34 -10.12
CA TRP A 56 -6.56 -3.38 -10.34
C TRP A 56 -6.13 -4.75 -10.82
N PHE A 57 -4.87 -4.91 -11.14
CA PHE A 57 -4.33 -6.24 -11.36
C PHE A 57 -2.88 -6.35 -10.89
N ALA A 58 -2.43 -7.58 -10.70
CA ALA A 58 -1.08 -7.88 -10.26
C ALA A 58 -0.48 -8.97 -11.14
N ASN A 59 0.81 -8.81 -11.45
CA ASN A 59 1.63 -9.78 -12.17
C ASN A 59 2.77 -10.24 -11.27
N ARG A 60 3.24 -11.47 -11.51
CA ARG A 60 4.48 -11.96 -10.93
C ARG A 60 5.33 -12.61 -12.02
N THR A 61 6.57 -12.18 -12.11
CA THR A 61 7.61 -12.78 -12.93
C THR A 61 8.62 -13.53 -12.06
N SER A 62 9.69 -14.04 -12.65
CA SER A 62 10.83 -14.58 -11.88
C SER A 62 11.62 -13.51 -11.14
N THR A 63 11.53 -12.25 -11.58
CA THR A 63 12.33 -11.13 -11.06
C THR A 63 11.51 -10.06 -10.35
N THR A 64 10.21 -9.95 -10.61
CA THR A 64 9.37 -8.87 -10.06
C THR A 64 8.02 -9.35 -9.55
N ALA A 65 7.44 -8.61 -8.61
CA ALA A 65 6.01 -8.60 -8.35
C ALA A 65 5.50 -7.18 -8.63
N GLU A 66 4.54 -7.09 -9.53
CA GLU A 66 4.04 -5.84 -10.08
C GLU A 66 2.58 -5.66 -9.73
N ARG A 67 2.17 -4.41 -9.60
CA ARG A 67 0.76 -4.03 -9.43
C ARG A 67 0.41 -2.89 -10.35
N VAL A 68 -0.69 -3.02 -11.05
CA VAL A 68 -1.24 -1.96 -11.89
C VAL A 68 -2.42 -1.32 -11.16
N GLU A 69 -2.23 -0.06 -10.80
CA GLU A 69 -3.14 0.79 -10.05
C GLU A 69 -3.49 1.99 -10.93
N GLU A 70 -4.76 2.22 -11.27
CA GLU A 70 -5.22 3.33 -12.15
C GLU A 70 -4.44 3.40 -13.48
N ASN A 71 -4.19 2.25 -14.10
CA ASN A 71 -3.40 2.08 -15.33
C ASN A 71 -1.90 2.41 -15.21
N ILE A 72 -1.39 2.59 -13.99
CA ILE A 72 0.03 2.83 -13.71
C ILE A 72 0.63 1.55 -13.15
N ARG A 73 1.68 1.04 -13.80
CA ARG A 73 2.39 -0.18 -13.40
C ARG A 73 3.53 0.17 -12.43
N TYR A 74 3.51 -0.46 -11.25
CA TYR A 74 4.53 -0.32 -10.23
C TYR A 74 5.23 -1.65 -9.98
N ILE A 75 6.55 -1.65 -9.82
CA ILE A 75 7.30 -2.78 -9.28
C ILE A 75 7.23 -2.70 -7.75
N LYS A 76 6.41 -3.55 -7.15
CA LYS A 76 6.24 -3.58 -5.68
C LYS A 76 7.31 -4.36 -4.96
N LEU A 77 7.80 -5.45 -5.56
CA LEU A 77 8.92 -6.25 -5.06
C LEU A 77 9.83 -6.65 -6.22
N GLU A 78 11.12 -6.74 -5.94
CA GLU A 78 12.11 -7.28 -6.84
C GLU A 78 12.79 -8.53 -6.22
N PHE A 79 12.92 -9.60 -7.02
CA PHE A 79 13.48 -10.88 -6.61
C PHE A 79 14.92 -11.07 -7.12
N PRO A 80 15.74 -11.92 -6.44
CA PRO A 80 15.48 -12.51 -5.14
C PRO A 80 15.41 -11.46 -4.03
N VAL A 81 14.60 -11.75 -3.00
CA VAL A 81 14.46 -10.86 -1.84
C VAL A 81 15.76 -10.84 -1.03
N LYS A 82 16.24 -9.64 -0.71
CA LYS A 82 17.49 -9.44 0.03
C LYS A 82 17.46 -8.09 0.74
N PRO A 83 17.82 -7.98 2.02
CA PRO A 83 17.96 -6.70 2.70
C PRO A 83 18.97 -5.78 1.98
N GLY A 84 18.69 -4.51 1.90
CA GLY A 84 19.48 -3.51 1.19
C GLY A 84 19.38 -3.56 -0.34
N LYS A 85 18.44 -4.35 -0.90
CA LYS A 85 18.17 -4.34 -2.33
C LYS A 85 17.36 -3.11 -2.69
N GLU A 86 17.84 -2.37 -3.69
CA GLU A 86 17.18 -1.18 -4.23
C GLU A 86 16.71 -1.41 -5.67
N TRP A 87 15.62 -0.77 -6.06
CA TRP A 87 15.08 -0.76 -7.42
C TRP A 87 14.24 0.49 -7.69
N ASP A 88 14.03 0.81 -8.96
CA ASP A 88 13.07 1.83 -9.36
C ASP A 88 11.64 1.25 -9.36
N GLY A 89 10.82 1.64 -8.39
CA GLY A 89 9.41 1.25 -8.29
C GLY A 89 8.56 1.73 -9.47
N ASN A 90 9.03 2.76 -10.19
CA ASN A 90 8.35 3.38 -11.32
C ASN A 90 8.93 2.96 -12.69
N HIS A 91 9.85 2.01 -12.74
CA HIS A 91 10.55 1.59 -13.96
C HIS A 91 9.65 1.36 -15.20
N TYR A 92 8.42 0.91 -14.97
CA TYR A 92 7.45 0.62 -16.04
C TYR A 92 6.36 1.69 -16.20
N ASN A 93 6.59 2.91 -15.69
CA ASN A 93 5.65 4.02 -15.85
C ASN A 93 6.38 5.35 -16.09
N MET A 94 5.63 6.43 -16.29
CA MET A 94 6.17 7.75 -16.65
C MET A 94 6.22 8.76 -15.49
N LEU A 95 6.11 8.31 -14.25
CA LEU A 95 6.08 9.19 -13.07
C LEU A 95 7.47 9.68 -12.64
N GLY A 96 8.53 9.25 -13.33
CA GLY A 96 9.91 9.47 -12.93
C GLY A 96 10.41 8.41 -11.95
N GLU A 97 11.72 8.32 -11.83
CA GLU A 97 12.38 7.33 -10.96
C GLU A 97 11.96 7.50 -9.50
N LYS A 98 11.67 6.38 -8.84
CA LYS A 98 11.38 6.33 -7.42
C LYS A 98 12.10 5.14 -6.79
N ALA A 99 13.19 5.42 -6.09
CA ALA A 99 13.98 4.39 -5.42
C ALA A 99 13.19 3.75 -4.29
N TYR A 100 12.99 2.44 -4.38
CA TYR A 100 12.49 1.58 -3.32
C TYR A 100 13.63 0.79 -2.73
N GLU A 101 13.59 0.52 -1.44
CA GLU A 101 14.59 -0.26 -0.72
C GLU A 101 13.92 -1.35 0.12
N MET A 102 14.42 -2.56 0.01
CA MET A 102 14.02 -3.69 0.86
C MET A 102 14.83 -3.65 2.15
N ILE A 103 14.27 -3.04 3.20
CA ILE A 103 15.00 -2.79 4.46
C ILE A 103 15.06 -4.00 5.38
N SER A 104 14.08 -4.92 5.29
CA SER A 104 14.13 -6.18 6.03
C SER A 104 13.46 -7.32 5.26
N VAL A 105 13.87 -8.56 5.57
CA VAL A 105 13.38 -9.80 4.94
C VAL A 105 13.30 -10.91 5.97
N ASN A 106 12.22 -11.71 5.90
CA ASN A 106 11.97 -12.86 6.75
C ASN A 106 11.90 -12.55 8.26
N GLU A 107 11.45 -11.37 8.61
CA GLU A 107 11.21 -11.00 10.01
C GLU A 107 9.79 -11.42 10.43
N ALA A 108 9.66 -11.93 11.65
CA ALA A 108 8.35 -12.20 12.22
C ALA A 108 7.74 -10.90 12.75
N GLU A 109 6.49 -10.62 12.41
CA GLU A 109 5.76 -9.44 12.87
C GLU A 109 4.33 -9.76 13.26
N THR A 110 3.76 -8.90 14.08
CA THR A 110 2.33 -8.91 14.39
C THR A 110 1.68 -7.62 13.88
N VAL A 111 0.74 -7.75 12.97
CA VAL A 111 -0.03 -6.62 12.44
C VAL A 111 -1.49 -6.79 12.85
N ASN A 112 -2.05 -5.81 13.54
CA ASN A 112 -3.44 -5.82 14.00
C ASN A 112 -3.86 -7.14 14.70
N LYS A 113 -3.00 -7.68 15.58
CA LYS A 113 -3.15 -8.96 16.31
C LYS A 113 -3.02 -10.23 15.44
N LEU A 114 -2.73 -10.11 14.15
CA LEU A 114 -2.44 -11.23 13.27
C LEU A 114 -0.93 -11.47 13.24
N PRO A 115 -0.41 -12.67 13.60
CA PRO A 115 1.00 -13.01 13.51
C PRO A 115 1.37 -13.40 12.09
N PHE A 116 2.57 -13.02 11.67
CA PHE A 116 3.18 -13.35 10.37
C PHE A 116 4.63 -13.77 10.59
N ASP A 117 5.00 -14.95 10.14
CA ASP A 117 6.33 -15.52 10.39
C ASP A 117 7.41 -14.97 9.44
N SER A 118 7.01 -14.49 8.27
CA SER A 118 7.93 -14.01 7.23
C SER A 118 7.38 -12.76 6.57
N VAL A 119 7.94 -11.62 6.95
CA VAL A 119 7.57 -10.30 6.45
C VAL A 119 8.75 -9.66 5.72
N ILE A 120 8.46 -9.00 4.62
CA ILE A 120 9.37 -8.12 3.89
C ILE A 120 8.90 -6.70 4.13
N THR A 121 9.82 -5.81 4.52
CA THR A 121 9.55 -4.39 4.64
C THR A 121 10.22 -3.63 3.49
N VAL A 122 9.43 -2.87 2.75
CA VAL A 122 9.88 -2.03 1.63
C VAL A 122 9.67 -0.58 1.99
N LYS A 123 10.76 0.16 2.01
CA LYS A 123 10.77 1.62 2.11
C LYS A 123 10.63 2.20 0.72
N GLN A 124 9.65 3.06 0.51
CA GLN A 124 9.37 3.71 -0.77
C GLN A 124 9.72 5.19 -0.77
N SER A 125 9.79 5.80 0.40
CA SER A 125 10.28 7.16 0.61
C SER A 125 10.57 7.41 2.08
N GLU A 126 11.63 8.19 2.35
CA GLU A 126 11.92 8.68 3.69
C GLU A 126 12.65 10.03 3.58
N GLN A 127 11.90 11.11 3.79
CA GLN A 127 12.45 12.46 3.89
C GLN A 127 11.79 13.14 5.08
N ILE A 128 12.53 13.26 6.16
CA ILE A 128 12.05 13.83 7.42
C ILE A 128 12.95 14.96 7.82
N ASN A 129 12.44 16.19 7.79
CA ASN A 129 13.12 17.38 8.23
C ASN A 129 12.15 18.36 8.92
N PHE A 130 12.59 19.59 9.26
CA PHE A 130 11.76 20.57 9.96
C PHE A 130 10.59 21.12 9.10
N ILE A 131 10.67 20.97 7.77
CA ILE A 131 9.70 21.55 6.83
C ILE A 131 8.73 20.50 6.35
N GLU A 132 9.20 19.25 6.17
CA GLU A 132 8.39 18.19 5.58
C GLU A 132 8.67 16.81 6.19
N ARG A 133 7.62 16.00 6.17
CA ARG A 133 7.67 14.58 6.46
C ARG A 133 7.07 13.84 5.27
N ILE A 134 7.92 13.19 4.48
CA ILE A 134 7.53 12.22 3.46
C ILE A 134 8.00 10.86 3.95
N TYR A 135 7.07 9.95 4.22
CA TYR A 135 7.39 8.64 4.75
C TYR A 135 6.43 7.60 4.15
N GLU A 136 6.98 6.65 3.38
CA GLU A 136 6.19 5.63 2.71
C GLU A 136 6.82 4.26 2.95
N ILE A 137 6.06 3.36 3.59
CA ILE A 137 6.45 1.97 3.85
C ILE A 137 5.31 1.03 3.47
N GLU A 138 5.67 -0.08 2.84
CA GLU A 138 4.79 -1.23 2.62
C GLU A 138 5.42 -2.49 3.22
N LYS A 139 4.59 -3.34 3.87
CA LYS A 139 5.02 -4.63 4.40
C LYS A 139 4.21 -5.74 3.76
N TYR A 140 4.92 -6.78 3.37
CA TYR A 140 4.35 -7.93 2.67
C TYR A 140 4.67 -9.22 3.42
N SER A 141 3.66 -10.04 3.64
CA SER A 141 3.86 -11.38 4.19
C SER A 141 3.77 -12.44 3.10
N LYS A 142 4.60 -13.47 3.23
CA LYS A 142 4.62 -14.63 2.32
C LYS A 142 3.23 -15.27 2.23
N ASN A 143 2.76 -15.55 1.03
CA ASN A 143 1.47 -16.15 0.71
C ASN A 143 0.22 -15.34 1.11
N VAL A 144 0.38 -14.13 1.64
CA VAL A 144 -0.71 -13.23 2.04
C VAL A 144 -0.72 -11.98 1.17
N GLY A 145 0.42 -11.37 0.91
CA GLY A 145 0.55 -10.11 0.18
C GLY A 145 0.72 -8.92 1.12
N LEU A 146 0.15 -7.79 0.77
CA LEU A 146 0.27 -6.55 1.54
C LEU A 146 -0.48 -6.65 2.88
N ILE A 147 0.26 -6.51 3.97
CA ILE A 147 -0.29 -6.59 5.34
C ILE A 147 -0.29 -5.23 6.06
N TYR A 148 0.56 -4.31 5.63
CA TYR A 148 0.69 -3.00 6.24
C TYR A 148 1.15 -1.97 5.22
N LYS A 149 0.61 -0.76 5.30
CA LYS A 149 1.02 0.38 4.51
C LYS A 149 0.89 1.67 5.30
N VAL A 150 1.92 2.51 5.24
CA VAL A 150 1.90 3.91 5.69
C VAL A 150 2.31 4.79 4.52
N ARG A 151 1.66 5.93 4.43
CA ARG A 151 2.03 6.99 3.50
C ARG A 151 1.73 8.34 4.14
N ASP A 152 2.76 9.02 4.59
CA ASP A 152 2.70 10.37 5.12
C ASP A 152 3.28 11.33 4.08
N SER A 153 2.58 12.40 3.82
CA SER A 153 3.06 13.54 3.03
C SER A 153 2.57 14.79 3.73
N ILE A 154 3.38 15.32 4.64
CA ILE A 154 3.04 16.41 5.53
C ILE A 154 4.07 17.52 5.33
N TYR A 155 3.60 18.74 5.07
CA TYR A 155 4.41 19.93 4.94
C TYR A 155 4.08 20.90 6.08
N HIS A 156 5.12 21.40 6.74
CA HIS A 156 5.03 22.40 7.80
C HIS A 156 5.44 23.76 7.25
N GLY A 157 4.48 24.56 6.82
CA GLY A 157 4.73 25.94 6.40
C GLY A 157 5.22 26.80 7.58
N GLY A 158 6.18 27.70 7.34
CA GLY A 158 6.85 28.48 8.38
C GLY A 158 5.96 29.41 9.23
N THR A 159 4.65 29.47 8.99
CA THR A 159 3.68 30.34 9.67
C THR A 159 2.42 29.61 10.16
N LYS A 160 2.52 28.45 10.73
CA LYS A 160 1.45 27.71 11.43
C LYS A 160 0.61 26.71 10.61
N ASP A 161 0.62 26.70 9.30
CA ASP A 161 -0.23 25.81 8.55
C ASP A 161 0.49 24.52 8.22
N THR A 162 0.04 23.41 8.82
CA THR A 162 0.44 22.07 8.43
C THR A 162 -0.52 21.59 7.36
N VAL A 163 -0.03 21.29 6.17
CA VAL A 163 -0.82 20.75 5.05
C VAL A 163 -0.32 19.39 4.65
N GLY A 164 -1.21 18.56 4.15
CA GLY A 164 -0.86 17.23 3.71
C GLY A 164 -1.81 16.16 4.22
N TYR A 165 -1.33 14.92 4.21
CA TYR A 165 -2.11 13.79 4.70
C TYR A 165 -1.21 12.74 5.36
N ALA A 166 -1.79 12.00 6.29
CA ALA A 166 -1.23 10.77 6.84
C ALA A 166 -2.20 9.62 6.55
N PHE A 167 -1.69 8.56 5.94
CA PHE A 167 -2.47 7.38 5.59
C PHE A 167 -1.87 6.14 6.22
N LYS A 168 -2.73 5.31 6.84
CA LYS A 168 -2.34 4.03 7.41
C LYS A 168 -3.35 2.95 7.03
N GLN A 169 -2.85 1.83 6.53
CA GLN A 169 -3.64 0.63 6.24
C GLN A 169 -3.05 -0.57 6.96
N GLN A 170 -3.89 -1.38 7.57
CA GLN A 170 -3.51 -2.60 8.27
C GLN A 170 -4.45 -3.73 7.87
N LEU A 171 -3.89 -4.91 7.65
CA LEU A 171 -4.68 -6.10 7.41
C LEU A 171 -5.49 -6.46 8.66
N VAL A 172 -6.78 -6.76 8.49
CA VAL A 172 -7.67 -7.19 9.58
C VAL A 172 -8.08 -8.65 9.44
N SER A 173 -8.12 -9.17 8.23
CA SER A 173 -8.38 -10.58 7.95
C SER A 173 -7.96 -10.91 6.52
N TYR A 174 -7.70 -12.18 6.25
CA TYR A 174 -7.44 -12.70 4.91
C TYR A 174 -7.97 -14.13 4.81
N GLY A 175 -8.22 -14.59 3.59
CA GLY A 175 -8.69 -15.93 3.29
C GLY A 175 -8.25 -16.36 1.90
N LYS A 176 -8.39 -17.65 1.61
CA LYS A 176 -8.19 -18.25 0.28
C LYS A 176 -9.49 -18.27 -0.50
#